data_1b54e2947320e9ed5b34808f019d9edb
#
_entry.id   1b54e2947320e9ed5b34808f019d9edb
#
_cell.length_a   1.000
_cell.length_b   1.000
_cell.length_c   1.000
_cell.angle_alpha   90.00
_cell.angle_beta   90.00
_cell.angle_gamma   90.00
#
_symmetry.space_group_name_H-M   'P 1'
#
loop_
_entity.id
_entity.type
_entity.pdbx_description
1 polymer ?
#
loop_
_entity_poly.entity_id
_entity_poly.type
_entity_poly.pdbx_seq_one_letter_code
_entity_poly.pdbx_strand_id
1 'polypeptide(L)'
;MKTLFAPGCALNQYKPELVSKISRFLLDASLIDGMYLTCCKSEQPMTEPVTLITCCPGCIHKFETKFPNSRILSLWKVLSDTDFPFPDYHGMRMSIHDSCHTRQRYSSEMQDFARILCEKMNISLVEPEHTKDDTRCCGGCSPDYETRKEMAICRAEEFSENNVVVYCTGCTRSFSVTNVAPRHLLDLLYSEPTEGLYPPKTKRRT
;
A
#
# COMPACT_ATOMS: atom_id res chain seq x y z
N MET A 1 -13.39 -16.87 14.49
CA MET A 1 -12.36 -16.92 13.42
C MET A 1 -11.31 -15.89 13.78
N LYS A 2 -10.01 -16.27 13.85
CA LYS A 2 -8.93 -15.34 14.21
C LYS A 2 -8.76 -14.27 13.14
N THR A 3 -8.46 -13.06 13.59
CA THR A 3 -8.10 -11.93 12.72
C THR A 3 -6.60 -11.65 12.83
N LEU A 4 -5.87 -11.67 11.73
CA LEU A 4 -4.42 -11.49 11.69
C LEU A 4 -4.04 -10.32 10.78
N PHE A 5 -3.05 -9.52 11.21
CA PHE A 5 -2.47 -8.50 10.35
C PHE A 5 -1.32 -9.08 9.52
N ALA A 6 -1.43 -8.93 8.20
CA ALA A 6 -0.45 -9.36 7.22
C ALA A 6 0.16 -8.14 6.51
N PRO A 7 1.22 -7.52 7.04
CA PRO A 7 1.81 -6.29 6.48
C PRO A 7 2.37 -6.49 5.06
N GLY A 8 2.67 -7.74 4.71
CA GLY A 8 3.38 -8.07 3.49
C GLY A 8 4.90 -7.92 3.64
N CYS A 9 5.64 -8.75 2.90
CA CYS A 9 7.10 -8.79 2.99
C CYS A 9 7.77 -7.48 2.56
N ALA A 10 7.20 -6.79 1.57
CA ALA A 10 7.75 -5.55 1.05
C ALA A 10 7.67 -4.41 2.09
N LEU A 11 6.54 -4.25 2.76
CA LEU A 11 6.40 -3.22 3.79
C LEU A 11 7.25 -3.55 5.02
N ASN A 12 7.27 -4.82 5.44
CA ASN A 12 8.08 -5.25 6.58
C ASN A 12 9.60 -5.07 6.36
N GLN A 13 10.05 -5.11 5.10
CA GLN A 13 11.43 -4.78 4.74
C GLN A 13 11.66 -3.27 4.60
N TYR A 14 10.63 -2.54 4.21
CA TYR A 14 10.71 -1.11 3.97
C TYR A 14 10.79 -0.31 5.28
N LYS A 15 9.83 -0.54 6.18
CA LYS A 15 9.73 0.16 7.48
C LYS A 15 9.17 -0.77 8.56
N PRO A 16 9.99 -1.65 9.13
CA PRO A 16 9.56 -2.57 10.18
C PRO A 16 9.07 -1.87 11.45
N GLU A 17 9.58 -0.66 11.74
CA GLU A 17 9.12 0.18 12.85
C GLU A 17 7.68 0.66 12.67
N LEU A 18 7.28 1.05 11.45
CA LEU A 18 5.87 1.40 11.18
C LEU A 18 4.96 0.17 11.21
N VAL A 19 5.45 -0.98 10.74
CA VAL A 19 4.72 -2.25 10.90
C VAL A 19 4.48 -2.53 12.37
N SER A 20 5.46 -2.29 13.23
CA SER A 20 5.32 -2.48 14.68
C SER A 20 4.33 -1.49 15.30
N LYS A 21 4.38 -0.20 14.90
CA LYS A 21 3.45 0.83 15.39
C LYS A 21 2.00 0.51 15.03
N ILE A 22 1.73 0.21 13.75
CA ILE A 22 0.36 -0.09 13.31
C ILE A 22 -0.13 -1.41 13.91
N SER A 23 0.72 -2.42 14.05
CA SER A 23 0.35 -3.69 14.69
C SER A 23 -0.05 -3.50 16.14
N ARG A 24 0.68 -2.66 16.88
CA ARG A 24 0.34 -2.33 18.26
C ARG A 24 -1.02 -1.63 18.34
N PHE A 25 -1.26 -0.62 17.52
CA PHE A 25 -2.55 0.06 17.45
C PHE A 25 -3.70 -0.95 17.21
N LEU A 26 -3.54 -1.85 16.23
CA LEU A 26 -4.56 -2.83 15.91
C LEU A 26 -4.80 -3.85 17.04
N LEU A 27 -3.75 -4.24 17.76
CA LEU A 27 -3.84 -5.12 18.95
C LEU A 27 -4.54 -4.41 20.11
N ASP A 28 -4.12 -3.19 20.44
CA ASP A 28 -4.67 -2.39 21.54
C ASP A 28 -6.16 -2.08 21.31
N ALA A 29 -6.55 -1.86 20.06
CA ALA A 29 -7.94 -1.69 19.65
C ALA A 29 -8.73 -3.02 19.52
N SER A 30 -8.14 -4.16 19.82
CA SER A 30 -8.74 -5.50 19.68
C SER A 30 -9.25 -5.83 18.28
N LEU A 31 -8.62 -5.25 17.25
CA LEU A 31 -8.96 -5.45 15.84
C LEU A 31 -8.25 -6.67 15.24
N ILE A 32 -7.19 -7.14 15.89
CA ILE A 32 -6.44 -8.34 15.49
C ILE A 32 -6.07 -9.20 16.70
N ASP A 33 -5.93 -10.50 16.48
CA ASP A 33 -5.46 -11.48 17.46
C ASP A 33 -3.94 -11.72 17.35
N GLY A 34 -3.30 -11.20 16.31
CA GLY A 34 -1.88 -11.41 16.05
C GLY A 34 -1.46 -11.05 14.64
N MET A 35 -0.29 -11.56 14.24
CA MET A 35 0.30 -11.23 12.95
C MET A 35 0.50 -12.47 12.07
N TYR A 36 0.39 -12.27 10.75
CA TYR A 36 0.76 -13.23 9.73
C TYR A 36 1.97 -12.70 8.94
N LEU A 37 3.15 -13.21 9.25
CA LEU A 37 4.42 -12.73 8.68
C LEU A 37 4.90 -13.54 7.48
N THR A 38 4.17 -14.60 7.12
CA THR A 38 4.54 -15.44 5.99
C THR A 38 4.26 -14.70 4.66
N CYS A 39 5.23 -14.75 3.76
CA CYS A 39 5.10 -14.12 2.44
C CYS A 39 3.91 -14.70 1.66
N CYS A 40 3.16 -13.83 0.96
CA CYS A 40 2.06 -14.27 0.10
C CYS A 40 2.50 -15.24 -1.02
N LYS A 41 3.79 -15.27 -1.35
CA LYS A 41 4.38 -16.22 -2.32
C LYS A 41 4.85 -17.53 -1.69
N SER A 42 4.82 -17.66 -0.35
CA SER A 42 5.19 -18.90 0.32
C SER A 42 4.17 -20.00 0.01
N GLU A 43 4.61 -21.24 -0.09
CA GLU A 43 3.73 -22.40 -0.33
C GLU A 43 3.09 -22.93 0.96
N GLN A 44 3.44 -22.37 2.12
CA GLN A 44 2.88 -22.83 3.39
C GLN A 44 1.35 -22.66 3.41
N PRO A 45 0.58 -23.74 3.61
CA PRO A 45 -0.86 -23.67 3.73
C PRO A 45 -1.26 -23.02 5.06
N MET A 46 -2.42 -22.39 5.07
CA MET A 46 -3.10 -22.03 6.31
C MET A 46 -4.02 -23.19 6.69
N THR A 47 -3.90 -23.71 7.91
CA THR A 47 -4.62 -24.89 8.36
C THR A 47 -6.09 -24.60 8.69
N GLU A 48 -6.40 -23.36 9.06
CA GLU A 48 -7.74 -22.92 9.43
C GLU A 48 -8.10 -21.60 8.73
N PRO A 49 -9.38 -21.37 8.41
CA PRO A 49 -9.85 -20.10 7.90
C PRO A 49 -9.62 -18.96 8.90
N VAL A 50 -9.12 -17.83 8.42
CA VAL A 50 -8.86 -16.62 9.22
C VAL A 50 -9.38 -15.37 8.49
N THR A 51 -9.45 -14.25 9.20
CA THR A 51 -9.51 -12.94 8.57
C THR A 51 -8.08 -12.38 8.46
N LEU A 52 -7.63 -12.02 7.26
CA LEU A 52 -6.35 -11.36 7.04
C LEU A 52 -6.58 -9.89 6.71
N ILE A 53 -5.99 -8.99 7.49
CA ILE A 53 -5.92 -7.56 7.20
C ILE A 53 -4.60 -7.27 6.53
N THR A 54 -4.60 -6.67 5.34
CA THR A 54 -3.37 -6.32 4.62
C THR A 54 -3.44 -4.94 3.97
N CYS A 55 -2.31 -4.26 3.85
CA CYS A 55 -2.19 -2.93 3.26
C CYS A 55 -1.73 -2.93 1.79
N CYS A 56 -1.29 -4.09 1.27
CA CYS A 56 -0.73 -4.18 -0.08
C CYS A 56 -1.77 -4.74 -1.07
N PRO A 57 -2.13 -3.99 -2.14
CA PRO A 57 -3.09 -4.48 -3.14
C PRO A 57 -2.68 -5.82 -3.77
N GLY A 58 -1.39 -5.99 -4.07
CA GLY A 58 -0.87 -7.25 -4.61
C GLY A 58 -0.94 -8.42 -3.62
N CYS A 59 -0.93 -8.15 -2.30
CA CYS A 59 -1.11 -9.19 -1.29
C CYS A 59 -2.59 -9.62 -1.20
N ILE A 60 -3.53 -8.68 -1.29
CA ILE A 60 -4.98 -9.02 -1.28
C ILE A 60 -5.25 -10.08 -2.33
N HIS A 61 -4.97 -9.81 -3.58
CA HIS A 61 -5.23 -10.75 -4.69
C HIS A 61 -4.58 -12.12 -4.47
N LYS A 62 -3.33 -12.13 -3.98
CA LYS A 62 -2.64 -13.40 -3.74
C LYS A 62 -3.21 -14.19 -2.57
N PHE A 63 -3.62 -13.53 -1.51
CA PHE A 63 -4.22 -14.19 -0.35
C PHE A 63 -5.61 -14.73 -0.67
N GLU A 64 -6.42 -13.99 -1.44
CA GLU A 64 -7.73 -14.47 -1.89
C GLU A 64 -7.64 -15.75 -2.73
N THR A 65 -6.66 -15.79 -3.65
CA THR A 65 -6.42 -16.97 -4.46
C THR A 65 -5.90 -18.15 -3.62
N LYS A 66 -5.00 -17.84 -2.66
CA LYS A 66 -4.31 -18.87 -1.87
C LYS A 66 -5.18 -19.41 -0.73
N PHE A 67 -6.03 -18.58 -0.15
CA PHE A 67 -6.84 -18.90 1.03
C PHE A 67 -8.33 -18.64 0.75
N PRO A 68 -8.96 -19.42 -0.15
CA PRO A 68 -10.32 -19.14 -0.62
C PRO A 68 -11.39 -19.20 0.48
N ASN A 69 -11.10 -19.86 1.60
CA ASN A 69 -11.98 -19.95 2.76
C ASN A 69 -11.72 -18.88 3.82
N SER A 70 -10.72 -18.00 3.61
CA SER A 70 -10.37 -16.91 4.51
C SER A 70 -10.96 -15.60 4.01
N ARG A 71 -11.24 -14.67 4.93
CA ARG A 71 -11.68 -13.32 4.59
C ARG A 71 -10.45 -12.42 4.47
N ILE A 72 -10.31 -11.69 3.37
CA ILE A 72 -9.23 -10.73 3.17
C ILE A 72 -9.80 -9.32 3.24
N LEU A 73 -9.21 -8.48 4.08
CA LEU A 73 -9.62 -7.09 4.30
C LEU A 73 -8.47 -6.13 4.01
N SER A 74 -8.82 -4.96 3.49
CA SER A 74 -7.88 -3.85 3.38
C SER A 74 -7.64 -3.20 4.75
N LEU A 75 -6.37 -2.94 5.09
CA LEU A 75 -6.02 -2.13 6.25
C LEU A 75 -6.65 -0.73 6.18
N TRP A 76 -6.73 -0.18 4.97
CA TRP A 76 -7.30 1.17 4.76
C TRP A 76 -8.77 1.24 5.14
N LYS A 77 -9.54 0.20 4.81
CA LYS A 77 -10.91 0.04 5.26
C LYS A 77 -11.00 -0.04 6.78
N VAL A 78 -10.21 -0.94 7.37
CA VAL A 78 -10.24 -1.13 8.83
C VAL A 78 -9.95 0.20 9.55
N LEU A 79 -8.93 0.95 9.11
CA LEU A 79 -8.58 2.22 9.74
C LEU A 79 -9.64 3.31 9.51
N SER A 80 -10.32 3.31 8.37
CA SER A 80 -11.38 4.29 8.10
C SER A 80 -12.55 4.18 9.09
N ASP A 81 -12.76 2.99 9.67
CA ASP A 81 -13.83 2.68 10.60
C ASP A 81 -13.39 2.78 12.08
N THR A 82 -12.20 3.36 12.35
CA THR A 82 -11.63 3.47 13.70
C THR A 82 -11.36 4.93 14.09
N ASP A 83 -11.16 5.13 15.41
CA ASP A 83 -10.71 6.41 15.99
C ASP A 83 -9.16 6.51 15.94
N PHE A 84 -8.54 6.09 14.84
CA PHE A 84 -7.11 6.27 14.65
C PHE A 84 -6.76 7.77 14.77
N PRO A 85 -5.68 8.15 15.46
CA PRO A 85 -5.28 9.55 15.62
C PRO A 85 -4.66 10.08 14.33
N PHE A 86 -5.52 10.42 13.37
CA PHE A 86 -5.09 10.94 12.06
C PHE A 86 -4.36 12.28 12.22
N PRO A 87 -3.14 12.41 11.65
CA PRO A 87 -2.46 13.70 11.62
C PRO A 87 -3.19 14.69 10.68
N ASP A 88 -3.08 15.98 10.98
CA ASP A 88 -3.64 17.06 10.15
C ASP A 88 -2.57 17.63 9.20
N TYR A 89 -2.79 17.50 7.90
CA TYR A 89 -1.93 18.07 6.85
C TYR A 89 -2.36 19.46 6.39
N HIS A 90 -3.31 20.10 7.10
CA HIS A 90 -3.71 21.49 6.89
C HIS A 90 -4.11 21.84 5.44
N GLY A 91 -4.78 20.95 4.76
CA GLY A 91 -5.22 21.14 3.37
C GLY A 91 -4.08 21.02 2.34
N MET A 92 -2.95 20.40 2.71
CA MET A 92 -1.83 20.20 1.78
C MET A 92 -2.32 19.48 0.51
N ARG A 93 -2.00 20.07 -0.65
CA ARG A 93 -2.35 19.49 -1.94
C ARG A 93 -1.39 18.37 -2.31
N MET A 94 -1.92 17.22 -2.70
CA MET A 94 -1.17 16.07 -3.18
C MET A 94 -1.91 15.41 -4.34
N SER A 95 -1.19 14.92 -5.35
CA SER A 95 -1.78 13.98 -6.32
C SER A 95 -1.92 12.59 -5.69
N ILE A 96 -2.73 11.73 -6.32
CA ILE A 96 -2.86 10.32 -5.88
C ILE A 96 -2.56 9.38 -7.04
N HIS A 97 -1.88 8.28 -6.74
CA HIS A 97 -1.66 7.19 -7.69
C HIS A 97 -2.31 5.91 -7.21
N ASP A 98 -3.32 5.47 -7.95
CA ASP A 98 -3.92 4.16 -7.73
C ASP A 98 -3.03 3.05 -8.28
N SER A 99 -2.82 2.03 -7.48
CA SER A 99 -2.03 0.88 -7.91
C SER A 99 -2.76 0.09 -9.01
N CYS A 100 -2.06 -0.30 -10.08
CA CYS A 100 -2.65 -1.14 -11.12
C CYS A 100 -3.21 -2.48 -10.59
N HIS A 101 -2.79 -2.93 -9.41
CA HIS A 101 -3.36 -4.09 -8.73
C HIS A 101 -4.77 -3.84 -8.17
N THR A 102 -5.20 -2.59 -8.02
CA THR A 102 -6.56 -2.27 -7.55
C THR A 102 -7.61 -2.24 -8.65
N ARG A 103 -7.24 -2.43 -9.91
CA ARG A 103 -8.20 -2.66 -11.02
C ARG A 103 -8.95 -3.98 -10.88
N GLN A 104 -8.53 -4.86 -9.98
CA GLN A 104 -9.14 -6.16 -9.79
C GLN A 104 -10.29 -6.06 -8.79
N ARG A 105 -11.35 -6.83 -9.05
CA ARG A 105 -12.63 -6.81 -8.32
C ARG A 105 -12.52 -6.73 -6.80
N TYR A 106 -11.53 -7.38 -6.22
CA TYR A 106 -11.42 -7.54 -4.76
C TYR A 106 -10.59 -6.45 -4.07
N SER A 107 -9.88 -5.64 -4.81
CA SER A 107 -9.03 -4.59 -4.25
C SER A 107 -9.44 -3.17 -4.70
N SER A 108 -10.49 -3.03 -5.52
CA SER A 108 -10.96 -1.73 -6.01
C SER A 108 -11.43 -0.81 -4.87
N GLU A 109 -12.05 -1.36 -3.83
CA GLU A 109 -12.46 -0.57 -2.66
C GLU A 109 -11.28 0.12 -1.95
N MET A 110 -10.03 -0.36 -2.13
CA MET A 110 -8.85 0.30 -1.56
C MET A 110 -8.65 1.71 -2.12
N GLN A 111 -9.06 1.97 -3.35
CA GLN A 111 -8.97 3.28 -3.99
C GLN A 111 -9.80 4.31 -3.23
N ASP A 112 -11.03 3.95 -2.85
CA ASP A 112 -11.94 4.82 -2.13
C ASP A 112 -11.49 4.99 -0.68
N PHE A 113 -11.08 3.91 0.00
CA PHE A 113 -10.57 4.01 1.38
C PHE A 113 -9.28 4.80 1.48
N ALA A 114 -8.39 4.76 0.49
CA ALA A 114 -7.22 5.63 0.46
C ALA A 114 -7.61 7.11 0.44
N ARG A 115 -8.66 7.48 -0.32
CA ARG A 115 -9.21 8.83 -0.38
C ARG A 115 -9.85 9.25 0.94
N ILE A 116 -10.65 8.38 1.54
CA ILE A 116 -11.25 8.62 2.87
C ILE A 116 -10.17 8.89 3.92
N LEU A 117 -9.08 8.12 3.92
CA LEU A 117 -7.97 8.37 4.86
C LEU A 117 -7.26 9.69 4.58
N CYS A 118 -7.07 10.07 3.33
CA CYS A 118 -6.51 11.39 2.96
C CYS A 118 -7.43 12.53 3.43
N GLU A 119 -8.74 12.39 3.28
CA GLU A 119 -9.71 13.36 3.79
C GLU A 119 -9.63 13.47 5.33
N LYS A 120 -9.59 12.33 6.05
CA LYS A 120 -9.41 12.30 7.51
C LYS A 120 -8.11 12.95 7.97
N MET A 121 -7.07 12.94 7.15
CA MET A 121 -5.80 13.62 7.38
C MET A 121 -5.78 15.07 6.88
N ASN A 122 -6.91 15.62 6.41
CA ASN A 122 -7.00 16.96 5.84
C ASN A 122 -5.98 17.18 4.70
N ILE A 123 -5.86 16.19 3.79
CA ILE A 123 -5.09 16.27 2.56
C ILE A 123 -6.06 16.59 1.42
N SER A 124 -5.77 17.66 0.65
CA SER A 124 -6.51 18.03 -0.55
C SER A 124 -6.00 17.23 -1.75
N LEU A 125 -6.70 16.17 -2.11
CA LEU A 125 -6.29 15.33 -3.24
C LEU A 125 -6.59 15.98 -4.59
N VAL A 126 -5.65 15.85 -5.52
CA VAL A 126 -5.77 16.21 -6.92
C VAL A 126 -5.69 14.95 -7.76
N GLU A 127 -6.80 14.61 -8.39
CA GLU A 127 -6.90 13.41 -9.23
C GLU A 127 -6.17 13.63 -10.57
N PRO A 128 -5.34 12.68 -11.00
CA PRO A 128 -4.78 12.69 -12.34
C PRO A 128 -5.86 12.30 -13.37
N GLU A 129 -5.61 12.55 -14.66
CA GLU A 129 -6.52 12.17 -15.74
C GLU A 129 -6.88 10.67 -15.69
N HIS A 130 -5.86 9.80 -15.52
CA HIS A 130 -6.05 8.37 -15.42
C HIS A 130 -6.02 7.95 -13.95
N THR A 131 -7.19 7.72 -13.37
CA THR A 131 -7.38 7.43 -11.95
C THR A 131 -8.24 6.19 -11.73
N LYS A 132 -8.25 5.64 -10.53
CA LYS A 132 -9.02 4.45 -10.14
C LYS A 132 -8.78 3.28 -11.12
N ASP A 133 -9.84 2.76 -11.71
CA ASP A 133 -9.76 1.60 -12.61
C ASP A 133 -9.08 1.91 -13.94
N ASP A 134 -9.04 3.20 -14.33
CA ASP A 134 -8.30 3.67 -15.51
C ASP A 134 -6.83 4.02 -15.22
N THR A 135 -6.38 3.87 -13.98
CA THR A 135 -4.99 4.22 -13.60
C THR A 135 -3.96 3.58 -14.51
N ARG A 136 -2.93 4.31 -14.90
CA ARG A 136 -1.78 3.76 -15.63
C ARG A 136 -0.78 3.12 -14.67
N CYS A 137 -0.09 2.08 -15.14
CA CYS A 137 0.89 1.36 -14.32
C CYS A 137 2.15 2.21 -14.09
N CYS A 138 2.65 2.21 -12.86
CA CYS A 138 3.94 2.82 -12.49
C CYS A 138 5.17 2.01 -12.94
N GLY A 139 5.01 0.95 -13.72
CA GLY A 139 6.11 0.09 -14.15
C GLY A 139 6.60 -0.92 -13.10
N GLY A 140 6.15 -0.84 -11.85
CA GLY A 140 6.64 -1.70 -10.76
C GLY A 140 6.52 -3.21 -10.99
N CYS A 141 5.66 -3.64 -11.92
CA CYS A 141 5.46 -5.04 -12.32
C CYS A 141 6.43 -5.47 -13.45
N SER A 142 7.08 -4.55 -14.16
CA SER A 142 8.02 -4.91 -15.21
C SER A 142 9.27 -5.58 -14.66
N PRO A 143 9.74 -6.70 -15.25
CA PRO A 143 10.99 -7.32 -14.87
C PRO A 143 12.21 -6.51 -15.34
N ASP A 144 12.07 -5.77 -16.45
CA ASP A 144 13.11 -4.93 -17.02
C ASP A 144 13.20 -3.58 -16.34
N TYR A 145 14.42 -3.15 -16.00
CA TYR A 145 14.63 -1.90 -15.24
C TYR A 145 14.37 -0.65 -16.08
N GLU A 146 14.83 -0.61 -17.34
CA GLU A 146 14.67 0.58 -18.19
C GLU A 146 13.18 0.79 -18.54
N THR A 147 12.47 -0.27 -18.92
CA THR A 147 11.02 -0.24 -19.14
C THR A 147 10.28 0.25 -17.88
N ARG A 148 10.70 -0.21 -16.71
CA ARG A 148 10.10 0.25 -15.43
C ARG A 148 10.29 1.73 -15.21
N LYS A 149 11.49 2.22 -15.46
CA LYS A 149 11.86 3.62 -15.31
C LYS A 149 11.08 4.52 -16.28
N GLU A 150 11.00 4.13 -17.54
CA GLU A 150 10.25 4.84 -18.58
C GLU A 150 8.75 4.93 -18.20
N MET A 151 8.15 3.81 -17.81
CA MET A 151 6.75 3.79 -17.37
C MET A 151 6.51 4.67 -16.14
N ALA A 152 7.45 4.69 -15.19
CA ALA A 152 7.35 5.52 -14.00
C ALA A 152 7.43 7.02 -14.35
N ILE A 153 8.34 7.40 -15.27
CA ILE A 153 8.47 8.79 -15.75
C ILE A 153 7.22 9.22 -16.47
N CYS A 154 6.74 8.45 -17.46
CA CYS A 154 5.50 8.76 -18.18
C CYS A 154 4.30 8.90 -17.24
N ARG A 155 4.23 8.05 -16.21
CA ARG A 155 3.14 8.17 -15.22
C ARG A 155 3.31 9.38 -14.31
N ALA A 156 4.53 9.74 -13.94
CA ALA A 156 4.83 10.90 -13.10
C ALA A 156 4.44 12.23 -13.77
N GLU A 157 4.54 12.32 -15.10
CA GLU A 157 4.16 13.50 -15.90
C GLU A 157 2.66 13.81 -15.86
N GLU A 158 1.82 12.84 -15.45
CA GLU A 158 0.37 13.04 -15.32
C GLU A 158 -0.03 13.70 -13.99
N PHE A 159 0.88 13.83 -13.04
CA PHE A 159 0.59 14.43 -11.74
C PHE A 159 0.83 15.95 -11.76
N SER A 160 -0.15 16.70 -11.32
CA SER A 160 -0.04 18.15 -11.19
C SER A 160 0.67 18.60 -9.91
N GLU A 161 0.72 17.71 -8.89
CA GLU A 161 1.38 17.98 -7.61
C GLU A 161 2.65 17.15 -7.47
N ASN A 162 3.69 17.75 -6.87
CA ASN A 162 4.95 17.05 -6.66
C ASN A 162 4.84 15.92 -5.63
N ASN A 163 4.04 16.11 -4.56
CA ASN A 163 3.75 15.06 -3.60
C ASN A 163 2.66 14.13 -4.17
N VAL A 164 2.95 12.84 -4.24
CA VAL A 164 2.03 11.83 -4.80
C VAL A 164 1.74 10.77 -3.75
N VAL A 165 0.49 10.72 -3.29
CA VAL A 165 0.03 9.67 -2.38
C VAL A 165 0.06 8.32 -3.10
N VAL A 166 0.70 7.34 -2.48
CA VAL A 166 0.78 5.95 -2.94
C VAL A 166 0.48 4.99 -1.79
N TYR A 167 -0.16 3.86 -2.05
CA TYR A 167 -0.46 2.84 -1.04
C TYR A 167 0.04 1.44 -1.44
N CYS A 168 1.01 1.42 -2.33
CA CYS A 168 1.72 0.21 -2.77
C CYS A 168 3.23 0.47 -2.71
N THR A 169 3.96 -0.36 -1.95
CA THR A 169 5.41 -0.24 -1.83
C THR A 169 6.16 -0.42 -3.17
N GLY A 170 5.57 -1.15 -4.13
CA GLY A 170 6.08 -1.24 -5.49
C GLY A 170 6.01 0.10 -6.22
N CYS A 171 4.91 0.84 -6.06
CA CYS A 171 4.74 2.17 -6.65
C CYS A 171 5.66 3.20 -5.99
N THR A 172 5.82 3.16 -4.65
CA THR A 172 6.80 3.98 -3.93
C THR A 172 8.18 3.86 -4.55
N ARG A 173 8.63 2.62 -4.77
CA ARG A 173 9.91 2.34 -5.39
C ARG A 173 10.00 2.82 -6.84
N SER A 174 8.94 2.68 -7.63
CA SER A 174 8.95 3.13 -9.03
C SER A 174 9.08 4.64 -9.13
N PHE A 175 8.35 5.39 -8.32
CA PHE A 175 8.41 6.85 -8.36
C PHE A 175 9.66 7.45 -7.71
N SER A 176 10.42 6.70 -6.91
CA SER A 176 11.66 7.20 -6.31
C SER A 176 12.76 7.56 -7.33
N VAL A 177 12.62 7.14 -8.59
CA VAL A 177 13.55 7.46 -9.68
C VAL A 177 13.00 8.53 -10.64
N THR A 178 11.93 9.19 -10.26
CA THR A 178 11.27 10.26 -11.03
C THR A 178 11.41 11.62 -10.33
N ASN A 179 10.80 12.64 -10.90
CA ASN A 179 10.79 14.01 -10.36
C ASN A 179 9.69 14.25 -9.30
N VAL A 180 8.79 13.29 -9.06
CA VAL A 180 7.78 13.40 -8.02
C VAL A 180 8.22 12.76 -6.71
N ALA A 181 7.68 13.24 -5.60
CA ALA A 181 7.93 12.72 -4.26
C ALA A 181 6.82 11.75 -3.85
N PRO A 182 7.02 10.43 -3.91
CA PRO A 182 6.02 9.49 -3.44
C PRO A 182 5.82 9.62 -1.93
N ARG A 183 4.58 9.62 -1.48
CA ARG A 183 4.18 9.67 -0.08
C ARG A 183 3.35 8.42 0.22
N HIS A 184 4.00 7.43 0.84
CA HIS A 184 3.30 6.18 1.14
C HIS A 184 2.25 6.41 2.22
N LEU A 185 1.03 5.90 2.01
CA LEU A 185 -0.11 6.18 2.89
C LEU A 185 0.15 5.80 4.36
N LEU A 186 0.89 4.71 4.61
CA LEU A 186 1.27 4.36 5.98
C LEU A 186 2.24 5.37 6.60
N ASP A 187 3.17 5.94 5.83
CA ASP A 187 4.07 7.00 6.31
C ASP A 187 3.27 8.25 6.66
N LEU A 188 2.30 8.62 5.82
CA LEU A 188 1.42 9.77 6.07
C LEU A 188 0.62 9.60 7.37
N LEU A 189 0.11 8.40 7.67
CA LEU A 189 -0.61 8.12 8.92
C LEU A 189 0.22 8.39 10.19
N TYR A 190 1.53 8.39 10.09
CA TYR A 190 2.45 8.62 11.22
C TYR A 190 3.29 9.88 11.07
N SER A 191 2.97 10.75 10.10
CA SER A 191 3.73 11.98 9.78
C SER A 191 5.21 11.70 9.51
N GLU A 192 5.53 10.54 8.96
CA GLU A 192 6.90 10.16 8.63
C GLU A 192 7.24 10.44 7.17
N PRO A 193 8.52 10.70 6.85
CA PRO A 193 8.96 10.83 5.47
C PRO A 193 8.89 9.48 4.76
N THR A 194 8.50 9.51 3.48
CA THR A 194 8.62 8.33 2.62
C THR A 194 10.04 8.27 2.08
N GLU A 195 10.79 7.29 2.54
CA GLU A 195 12.14 7.04 2.06
C GLU A 195 12.08 6.22 0.77
N GLY A 196 12.49 6.81 -0.35
CA GLY A 196 12.32 6.25 -1.68
C GLY A 196 13.16 5.01 -2.02
N LEU A 197 13.99 4.51 -1.11
CA LEU A 197 15.02 3.56 -1.50
C LEU A 197 14.86 2.18 -0.84
N TYR A 198 14.21 1.29 -1.57
CA TYR A 198 14.65 -0.09 -1.53
C TYR A 198 16.06 -0.15 -2.14
N PRO A 199 17.04 -0.72 -1.46
CA PRO A 199 18.30 -1.03 -2.12
C PRO A 199 18.01 -1.85 -3.38
N PRO A 200 18.72 -1.62 -4.49
CA PRO A 200 18.59 -2.45 -5.69
C PRO A 200 18.70 -3.90 -5.21
N LYS A 201 17.83 -4.79 -5.70
CA LYS A 201 17.94 -6.21 -5.39
C LYS A 201 19.34 -6.64 -5.76
N THR A 202 20.23 -6.74 -4.77
CA THR A 202 21.50 -7.44 -4.96
C THR A 202 21.12 -8.82 -5.47
N LYS A 203 21.57 -9.17 -6.67
CA LYS A 203 21.42 -10.50 -7.23
C LYS A 203 21.79 -11.46 -6.11
N ARG A 204 20.82 -12.26 -5.61
CA ARG A 204 21.17 -13.37 -4.74
C ARG A 204 22.21 -14.17 -5.51
N ARG A 205 23.44 -14.18 -5.01
CA ARG A 205 24.43 -15.13 -5.48
C ARG A 205 23.85 -16.50 -5.22
N THR A 206 23.61 -17.21 -6.29
CA THR A 206 23.23 -18.63 -6.31
C THR A 206 24.28 -19.45 -5.58
#